data_a8e2cd041e155d468bc791f73b955928
#
_entry.id   a8e2cd041e155d468bc791f73b955928
#
_cell.length_a   1.000
_cell.length_b   1.000
_cell.length_c   1.000
_cell.angle_alpha   90.00
_cell.angle_beta   90.00
_cell.angle_gamma   90.00
#
_symmetry.space_group_name_H-M   'P 1'
#
loop_
_entity.id
_entity.type
_entity.pdbx_description
1 polymer ?
#
loop_
_entity_poly.entity_id
_entity_poly.type
_entity_poly.pdbx_seq_one_letter_code
_entity_poly.pdbx_strand_id
1 'polypeptide(L)'
;MEIDGVITTGEDVADETREFNRSLAELLASIPAPYEVDDPPATRAARARGDGPFPAPVRLPEGNDSAVPGRSGDIPVRIFRPSQARGVYLHIHGGGWTLGAVDGQDPMLWQLAQSAGVAVVSVDYRLAPEHPYPAGPDDCEDVARWLIAEAQAEFGTDRLVIGGESAGGHLSATTLLRLGEDARHFSAAQLTFGVFDLGLSPSQRYADELLVIPTATMLWFYKQFLPDRDREECRDPAYSPLYADLRGMPPARFVVGSADPLLDDSLFMAARWRAAGNAAELEIVAEAVHGFTAYPLTISKRELDKQAEFIGRAVGR
;
A
#
# COMPACT_ATOMS: atom_id res chain seq x y z
N MET A 1 8.45 26.24 10.98
CA MET A 1 7.45 25.16 10.95
C MET A 1 8.26 23.88 11.00
N GLU A 2 8.43 23.34 12.19
CA GLU A 2 9.04 22.02 12.33
C GLU A 2 8.11 21.02 11.64
N ILE A 3 8.64 20.28 10.69
CA ILE A 3 7.94 19.12 10.14
C ILE A 3 8.17 18.02 11.19
N ASP A 4 7.26 17.87 12.13
CA ASP A 4 7.22 16.73 13.03
C ASP A 4 7.07 15.48 12.15
N GLY A 5 8.11 14.65 12.10
CA GLY A 5 8.03 13.38 11.38
C GLY A 5 9.24 13.01 10.52
N VAL A 6 10.28 13.85 10.39
CA VAL A 6 11.51 13.41 9.70
C VAL A 6 12.30 12.52 10.65
N ILE A 7 12.33 11.23 10.40
CA ILE A 7 13.22 10.32 11.12
C ILE A 7 14.62 10.44 10.53
N THR A 8 15.48 11.15 11.27
CA THR A 8 16.92 11.04 11.07
C THR A 8 17.36 9.67 11.58
N THR A 9 17.75 8.80 10.67
CA THR A 9 18.44 7.55 11.00
C THR A 9 19.84 7.88 11.54
N GLY A 10 20.35 7.07 12.48
CA GLY A 10 21.75 7.19 12.88
C GLY A 10 22.68 7.01 11.65
N GLU A 11 23.89 7.55 11.72
CA GLU A 11 24.83 7.60 10.59
C GLU A 11 25.09 6.21 9.98
N ASP A 12 25.24 5.17 10.81
CA ASP A 12 25.44 3.78 10.36
C ASP A 12 24.27 3.23 9.54
N VAL A 13 23.05 3.59 9.90
CA VAL A 13 21.83 3.15 9.19
C VAL A 13 21.66 3.91 7.87
N ALA A 14 22.08 5.18 7.84
CA ALA A 14 22.09 5.96 6.60
C ALA A 14 23.14 5.42 5.62
N ASP A 15 24.28 4.94 6.09
CA ASP A 15 25.31 4.31 5.25
C ASP A 15 24.83 2.99 4.65
N GLU A 16 24.19 2.12 5.44
CA GLU A 16 23.54 0.89 4.95
C GLU A 16 22.56 1.20 3.82
N THR A 17 21.70 2.19 4.04
CA THR A 17 20.67 2.58 3.06
C THR A 17 21.30 3.14 1.78
N ARG A 18 22.32 4.00 1.88
CA ARG A 18 23.03 4.56 0.71
C ARG A 18 23.76 3.50 -0.11
N GLU A 19 24.41 2.54 0.56
CA GLU A 19 25.07 1.42 -0.11
C GLU A 19 24.06 0.54 -0.84
N PHE A 20 22.95 0.23 -0.20
CA PHE A 20 21.84 -0.50 -0.81
C PHE A 20 21.29 0.25 -2.03
N ASN A 21 21.01 1.54 -1.92
CA ASN A 21 20.48 2.34 -3.03
C ASN A 21 21.43 2.35 -4.24
N ARG A 22 22.76 2.37 -4.03
CA ARG A 22 23.74 2.25 -5.12
C ARG A 22 23.64 0.89 -5.82
N SER A 23 23.59 -0.19 -5.05
CA SER A 23 23.46 -1.54 -5.61
C SER A 23 22.12 -1.73 -6.33
N LEU A 24 21.04 -1.14 -5.80
CA LEU A 24 19.73 -1.16 -6.44
C LEU A 24 19.73 -0.37 -7.77
N ALA A 25 20.42 0.77 -7.81
CA ALA A 25 20.58 1.55 -9.04
C ALA A 25 21.28 0.76 -10.14
N GLU A 26 22.36 0.05 -9.81
CA GLU A 26 23.09 -0.83 -10.73
C GLU A 26 22.18 -1.97 -11.25
N LEU A 27 21.41 -2.59 -10.36
CA LEU A 27 20.43 -3.62 -10.74
C LEU A 27 19.38 -3.07 -11.71
N LEU A 28 18.77 -1.93 -11.36
CA LEU A 28 17.72 -1.31 -12.18
C LEU A 28 18.23 -0.89 -13.57
N ALA A 29 19.49 -0.44 -13.66
CA ALA A 29 20.12 -0.13 -14.94
C ALA A 29 20.39 -1.37 -15.82
N SER A 30 20.39 -2.58 -15.22
CA SER A 30 20.66 -3.85 -15.92
C SER A 30 19.41 -4.59 -16.39
N ILE A 31 18.22 -4.18 -15.95
CA ILE A 31 16.95 -4.83 -16.29
C ILE A 31 16.00 -3.82 -16.97
N PRO A 32 15.16 -4.26 -17.94
CA PRO A 32 14.21 -3.37 -18.56
C PRO A 32 13.12 -2.93 -17.56
N ALA A 33 12.74 -1.66 -17.64
CA ALA A 33 11.64 -1.13 -16.85
C ALA A 33 10.29 -1.69 -17.35
N PRO A 34 9.25 -1.73 -16.49
CA PRO A 34 7.92 -2.22 -16.89
C PRO A 34 7.34 -1.55 -18.14
N TYR A 35 7.55 -0.24 -18.30
CA TYR A 35 7.08 0.50 -19.48
C TYR A 35 7.86 0.18 -20.76
N GLU A 36 9.08 -0.33 -20.66
CA GLU A 36 9.90 -0.77 -21.80
C GLU A 36 9.51 -2.17 -22.25
N VAL A 37 9.17 -3.05 -21.31
CA VAL A 37 8.65 -4.39 -21.59
C VAL A 37 7.24 -4.30 -22.19
N ASP A 38 6.40 -3.42 -21.65
CA ASP A 38 5.00 -3.17 -22.01
C ASP A 38 4.14 -4.45 -22.11
N ASP A 39 4.46 -5.43 -21.27
CA ASP A 39 3.75 -6.71 -21.15
C ASP A 39 3.52 -7.04 -19.66
N PRO A 40 2.37 -6.63 -19.08
CA PRO A 40 2.05 -6.87 -17.68
C PRO A 40 2.07 -8.35 -17.28
N PRO A 41 1.47 -9.29 -18.05
CA PRO A 41 1.56 -10.72 -17.75
C PRO A 41 3.00 -11.25 -17.70
N ALA A 42 3.85 -10.88 -18.67
CA ALA A 42 5.25 -11.30 -18.69
C ALA A 42 6.02 -10.69 -17.49
N THR A 43 5.75 -9.42 -17.15
CA THR A 43 6.34 -8.75 -15.99
C THR A 43 5.93 -9.41 -14.67
N ARG A 44 4.66 -9.78 -14.50
CA ARG A 44 4.18 -10.56 -13.33
C ARG A 44 4.89 -11.91 -13.24
N ALA A 45 4.99 -12.64 -14.36
CA ALA A 45 5.68 -13.93 -14.41
C ALA A 45 7.17 -13.80 -14.04
N ALA A 46 7.85 -12.75 -14.51
CA ALA A 46 9.25 -12.47 -14.16
C ALA A 46 9.40 -12.20 -12.66
N ARG A 47 8.54 -11.34 -12.07
CA ARG A 47 8.54 -11.06 -10.63
C ARG A 47 8.27 -12.31 -9.77
N ALA A 48 7.38 -13.17 -10.20
CA ALA A 48 7.10 -14.43 -9.50
C ALA A 48 8.32 -15.37 -9.46
N ARG A 49 9.25 -15.24 -10.42
CA ARG A 49 10.53 -15.97 -10.41
C ARG A 49 11.64 -15.24 -9.65
N GLY A 50 11.40 -14.01 -9.18
CA GLY A 50 12.40 -13.16 -8.57
C GLY A 50 13.28 -12.38 -9.57
N ASP A 51 12.86 -12.32 -10.84
CA ASP A 51 13.53 -11.55 -11.90
C ASP A 51 13.02 -10.09 -11.81
N GLY A 52 13.59 -9.29 -10.92
CA GLY A 52 13.16 -7.90 -10.74
C GLY A 52 13.81 -7.21 -9.53
N PRO A 53 13.41 -5.98 -9.23
CA PRO A 53 14.01 -5.20 -8.14
C PRO A 53 13.56 -5.66 -6.74
N PHE A 54 12.52 -6.47 -6.65
CA PHE A 54 12.00 -6.97 -5.37
C PHE A 54 12.38 -8.43 -5.16
N PRO A 55 12.52 -8.88 -3.90
CA PRO A 55 12.76 -10.28 -3.59
C PRO A 55 11.70 -11.21 -4.19
N ALA A 56 12.09 -12.45 -4.51
CA ALA A 56 11.14 -13.46 -4.93
C ALA A 56 10.09 -13.70 -3.84
N PRO A 57 8.80 -13.90 -4.21
CA PRO A 57 7.76 -14.24 -3.25
C PRO A 57 8.10 -15.54 -2.50
N VAL A 58 7.87 -15.52 -1.19
CA VAL A 58 8.02 -16.69 -0.32
C VAL A 58 6.63 -17.02 0.24
N ARG A 59 6.02 -18.09 -0.24
CA ARG A 59 4.71 -18.53 0.23
C ARG A 59 4.82 -19.32 1.53
N LEU A 60 4.12 -18.87 2.57
CA LEU A 60 4.12 -19.51 3.89
C LEU A 60 2.92 -20.46 4.10
N PRO A 61 3.12 -21.60 4.80
CA PRO A 61 2.02 -22.51 5.12
C PRO A 61 1.00 -21.93 6.12
N GLU A 62 1.36 -20.90 6.86
CA GLU A 62 0.49 -20.19 7.82
C GLU A 62 -0.60 -19.35 7.11
N GLY A 63 -0.37 -18.98 5.84
CA GLY A 63 -1.35 -18.28 5.02
C GLY A 63 -2.36 -19.24 4.42
N ASN A 64 -3.65 -19.04 4.71
CA ASN A 64 -4.74 -19.85 4.20
C ASN A 64 -5.47 -19.11 3.09
N ASP A 65 -5.61 -19.76 1.92
CA ASP A 65 -6.41 -19.22 0.83
C ASP A 65 -7.90 -19.41 1.11
N SER A 66 -8.68 -18.39 0.83
CA SER A 66 -10.13 -18.37 0.99
C SER A 66 -10.76 -17.47 -0.09
N ALA A 67 -12.05 -17.33 -0.08
CA ALA A 67 -12.76 -16.43 -0.98
C ALA A 67 -13.88 -15.72 -0.23
N VAL A 68 -14.16 -14.48 -0.65
CA VAL A 68 -15.21 -13.61 -0.12
C VAL A 68 -16.21 -13.33 -1.23
N PRO A 69 -17.52 -13.41 -0.99
CA PRO A 69 -18.51 -13.04 -2.00
C PRO A 69 -18.36 -11.57 -2.40
N GLY A 70 -18.26 -11.31 -3.70
CA GLY A 70 -18.22 -9.97 -4.26
C GLY A 70 -19.30 -9.74 -5.31
N ARG A 71 -19.52 -8.49 -5.71
CA ARG A 71 -20.53 -8.09 -6.71
C ARG A 71 -20.32 -8.70 -8.10
N SER A 72 -19.10 -9.09 -8.41
CA SER A 72 -18.70 -9.65 -9.72
C SER A 72 -18.25 -11.11 -9.64
N GLY A 73 -18.50 -11.80 -8.54
CA GLY A 73 -18.06 -13.16 -8.26
C GLY A 73 -17.21 -13.22 -7.00
N ASP A 74 -16.75 -14.43 -6.65
CA ASP A 74 -15.93 -14.63 -5.47
C ASP A 74 -14.56 -13.94 -5.63
N ILE A 75 -14.16 -13.21 -4.59
CA ILE A 75 -12.89 -12.50 -4.52
C ILE A 75 -11.92 -13.34 -3.69
N PRO A 76 -10.80 -13.80 -4.26
CA PRO A 76 -9.81 -14.54 -3.52
C PRO A 76 -9.17 -13.66 -2.44
N VAL A 77 -8.93 -14.25 -1.28
CA VAL A 77 -8.22 -13.60 -0.17
C VAL A 77 -7.25 -14.57 0.47
N ARG A 78 -6.17 -14.04 1.04
CA ARG A 78 -5.21 -14.81 1.81
C ARG A 78 -5.25 -14.39 3.26
N ILE A 79 -5.44 -15.35 4.18
CA ILE A 79 -5.74 -15.06 5.57
C ILE A 79 -4.65 -15.65 6.48
N PHE A 80 -4.09 -14.80 7.34
CA PHE A 80 -3.18 -15.19 8.43
C PHE A 80 -3.90 -15.03 9.76
N ARG A 81 -3.95 -16.12 10.55
CA ARG A 81 -4.59 -16.13 11.86
C ARG A 81 -3.55 -16.44 12.95
N PRO A 82 -3.13 -15.44 13.75
CA PRO A 82 -2.34 -15.72 14.95
C PRO A 82 -3.18 -16.48 15.99
N SER A 83 -2.54 -17.06 17.00
CA SER A 83 -3.23 -17.81 18.04
C SER A 83 -4.31 -17.04 18.80
N GLN A 84 -4.15 -15.71 18.87
CA GLN A 84 -5.15 -14.77 19.42
C GLN A 84 -5.17 -13.51 18.56
N ALA A 85 -6.29 -13.25 17.92
CA ALA A 85 -6.52 -12.02 17.18
C ALA A 85 -7.42 -11.09 18.00
N ARG A 86 -6.98 -9.83 18.19
CA ARG A 86 -7.76 -8.78 18.86
C ARG A 86 -8.46 -7.85 17.88
N GLY A 87 -8.12 -7.95 16.60
CA GLY A 87 -8.69 -7.21 15.49
C GLY A 87 -8.35 -7.87 14.17
N VAL A 88 -8.82 -7.28 13.08
CA VAL A 88 -8.53 -7.71 11.72
C VAL A 88 -7.89 -6.57 10.96
N TYR A 89 -6.78 -6.86 10.29
CA TYR A 89 -6.14 -5.94 9.35
C TYR A 89 -6.49 -6.34 7.91
N LEU A 90 -7.28 -5.51 7.25
CA LEU A 90 -7.53 -5.61 5.82
C LEU A 90 -6.31 -5.05 5.09
N HIS A 91 -5.55 -5.93 4.48
CA HIS A 91 -4.35 -5.60 3.72
C HIS A 91 -4.64 -5.57 2.23
N ILE A 92 -4.17 -4.54 1.55
CA ILE A 92 -4.27 -4.37 0.10
C ILE A 92 -2.86 -4.16 -0.45
N HIS A 93 -2.40 -5.11 -1.27
CA HIS A 93 -1.03 -5.12 -1.77
C HIS A 93 -0.75 -4.01 -2.79
N GLY A 94 0.52 -3.62 -2.93
CA GLY A 94 1.01 -2.70 -3.94
C GLY A 94 1.20 -3.35 -5.32
N GLY A 95 1.81 -2.58 -6.24
CA GLY A 95 2.13 -3.07 -7.59
C GLY A 95 1.48 -2.28 -8.71
N GLY A 96 1.11 -1.01 -8.47
CA GLY A 96 0.58 -0.11 -9.50
C GLY A 96 -0.72 -0.62 -10.13
N TRP A 97 -1.58 -1.29 -9.35
CA TRP A 97 -2.85 -1.91 -9.80
C TRP A 97 -2.70 -2.95 -10.91
N THR A 98 -1.47 -3.21 -11.34
CA THR A 98 -1.12 -4.00 -12.55
C THR A 98 -0.24 -5.20 -12.22
N LEU A 99 0.60 -5.05 -11.22
CA LEU A 99 1.57 -6.06 -10.76
C LEU A 99 1.26 -6.44 -9.32
N GLY A 100 2.00 -7.41 -8.79
CA GLY A 100 1.78 -7.92 -7.44
C GLY A 100 0.88 -9.14 -7.42
N ALA A 101 0.79 -9.74 -6.26
CA ALA A 101 -0.06 -10.90 -5.97
C ALA A 101 -0.31 -10.98 -4.46
N VAL A 102 -1.40 -11.61 -4.07
CA VAL A 102 -1.86 -11.76 -2.68
C VAL A 102 -0.83 -12.45 -1.77
N ASP A 103 0.00 -13.32 -2.32
CA ASP A 103 1.04 -14.08 -1.59
C ASP A 103 2.45 -13.46 -1.70
N GLY A 104 2.55 -12.29 -2.35
CA GLY A 104 3.83 -11.60 -2.55
C GLY A 104 4.52 -11.15 -1.27
N GLN A 105 3.79 -11.05 -0.15
CA GLN A 105 4.27 -10.47 1.11
C GLN A 105 4.02 -11.37 2.34
N ASP A 106 3.83 -12.67 2.14
CA ASP A 106 3.51 -13.63 3.21
C ASP A 106 4.39 -13.49 4.47
N PRO A 107 5.75 -13.46 4.38
CA PRO A 107 6.59 -13.35 5.58
C PRO A 107 6.32 -12.06 6.36
N MET A 108 6.15 -10.93 5.68
CA MET A 108 5.85 -9.64 6.29
C MET A 108 4.47 -9.65 6.96
N LEU A 109 3.45 -10.16 6.26
CA LEU A 109 2.08 -10.19 6.77
C LEU A 109 1.92 -11.15 7.94
N TRP A 110 2.63 -12.29 7.93
CA TRP A 110 2.64 -13.21 9.07
C TRP A 110 3.34 -12.60 10.28
N GLN A 111 4.50 -11.97 10.10
CA GLN A 111 5.17 -11.26 11.18
C GLN A 111 4.29 -10.14 11.75
N LEU A 112 3.61 -9.38 10.89
CA LEU A 112 2.68 -8.32 11.29
C LEU A 112 1.51 -8.91 12.11
N ALA A 113 0.89 -10.00 11.64
CA ALA A 113 -0.19 -10.67 12.34
C ALA A 113 0.19 -11.04 13.78
N GLN A 114 1.39 -11.60 13.96
CA GLN A 114 1.91 -11.97 15.27
C GLN A 114 2.25 -10.76 16.14
N SER A 115 2.96 -9.77 15.59
CA SER A 115 3.47 -8.62 16.32
C SER A 115 2.36 -7.65 16.72
N ALA A 116 1.39 -7.39 15.86
CA ALA A 116 0.24 -6.54 16.14
C ALA A 116 -0.88 -7.28 16.89
N GLY A 117 -0.90 -8.63 16.84
CA GLY A 117 -1.97 -9.46 17.40
C GLY A 117 -3.29 -9.27 16.64
N VAL A 118 -3.25 -9.28 15.31
CA VAL A 118 -4.41 -9.17 14.43
C VAL A 118 -4.46 -10.33 13.45
N ALA A 119 -5.66 -10.73 13.05
CA ALA A 119 -5.79 -11.50 11.82
C ALA A 119 -5.52 -10.59 10.64
N VAL A 120 -4.82 -11.08 9.61
CA VAL A 120 -4.61 -10.33 8.36
C VAL A 120 -5.44 -10.97 7.27
N VAL A 121 -6.22 -10.16 6.56
CA VAL A 121 -6.95 -10.54 5.35
C VAL A 121 -6.36 -9.74 4.19
N SER A 122 -5.59 -10.39 3.34
CA SER A 122 -4.98 -9.79 2.14
C SER A 122 -5.85 -10.08 0.92
N VAL A 123 -6.15 -9.05 0.14
CA VAL A 123 -7.08 -9.13 -1.00
C VAL A 123 -6.33 -9.41 -2.29
N ASP A 124 -6.75 -10.42 -3.03
CA ASP A 124 -6.29 -10.69 -4.40
C ASP A 124 -7.22 -9.97 -5.39
N TYR A 125 -7.16 -8.65 -5.37
CA TYR A 125 -8.01 -7.82 -6.22
C TYR A 125 -7.64 -7.95 -7.69
N ARG A 126 -8.64 -7.80 -8.57
CA ARG A 126 -8.46 -7.87 -10.03
C ARG A 126 -7.53 -6.79 -10.54
N LEU A 127 -6.55 -7.18 -11.35
CA LEU A 127 -5.48 -6.33 -11.84
C LEU A 127 -5.77 -5.76 -13.24
N ALA A 128 -5.29 -4.57 -13.48
CA ALA A 128 -5.19 -3.96 -14.81
C ALA A 128 -4.00 -4.58 -15.58
N PRO A 129 -3.99 -4.55 -16.91
CA PRO A 129 -5.03 -4.02 -17.80
C PRO A 129 -6.20 -4.97 -18.06
N GLU A 130 -6.13 -6.22 -17.62
CA GLU A 130 -7.20 -7.21 -17.86
C GLU A 130 -8.52 -6.75 -17.22
N HIS A 131 -8.40 -6.09 -16.07
CA HIS A 131 -9.52 -5.55 -15.31
C HIS A 131 -9.20 -4.11 -14.85
N PRO A 132 -9.31 -3.11 -15.74
CA PRO A 132 -9.03 -1.72 -15.37
C PRO A 132 -10.05 -1.20 -14.35
N TYR A 133 -9.89 0.03 -13.91
CA TYR A 133 -10.86 0.70 -13.04
C TYR A 133 -12.30 0.52 -13.58
N PRO A 134 -13.28 0.19 -12.73
CA PRO A 134 -13.24 0.17 -11.25
C PRO A 134 -13.02 -1.23 -10.63
N ALA A 135 -12.56 -2.26 -11.36
CA ALA A 135 -12.60 -3.64 -10.90
C ALA A 135 -11.84 -3.88 -9.57
N GLY A 136 -10.59 -3.43 -9.45
CA GLY A 136 -9.81 -3.56 -8.22
C GLY A 136 -10.43 -2.80 -7.02
N PRO A 137 -10.83 -1.51 -7.17
CA PRO A 137 -11.58 -0.79 -6.14
C PRO A 137 -12.89 -1.47 -5.72
N ASP A 138 -13.62 -2.09 -6.65
CA ASP A 138 -14.85 -2.82 -6.36
C ASP A 138 -14.58 -4.04 -5.46
N ASP A 139 -13.54 -4.81 -5.79
CA ASP A 139 -13.15 -5.98 -5.00
C ASP A 139 -12.71 -5.58 -3.58
N CYS A 140 -11.90 -4.53 -3.45
CA CYS A 140 -11.46 -4.04 -2.14
C CYS A 140 -12.63 -3.54 -1.28
N GLU A 141 -13.59 -2.83 -1.89
CA GLU A 141 -14.80 -2.37 -1.20
C GLU A 141 -15.66 -3.57 -0.76
N ASP A 142 -15.85 -4.57 -1.61
CA ASP A 142 -16.67 -5.74 -1.29
C ASP A 142 -16.07 -6.54 -0.11
N VAL A 143 -14.74 -6.74 -0.09
CA VAL A 143 -14.07 -7.39 1.05
C VAL A 143 -14.16 -6.56 2.31
N ALA A 144 -14.05 -5.22 2.22
CA ALA A 144 -14.23 -4.34 3.38
C ALA A 144 -15.65 -4.43 3.95
N ARG A 145 -16.69 -4.44 3.09
CA ARG A 145 -18.08 -4.61 3.51
C ARG A 145 -18.34 -5.99 4.12
N TRP A 146 -17.73 -7.04 3.55
CA TRP A 146 -17.81 -8.37 4.15
C TRP A 146 -17.19 -8.40 5.55
N LEU A 147 -16.03 -7.78 5.75
CA LEU A 147 -15.41 -7.68 7.07
C LEU A 147 -16.29 -6.91 8.07
N ILE A 148 -16.93 -5.82 7.65
CA ILE A 148 -17.86 -5.07 8.51
C ILE A 148 -19.01 -5.97 8.97
N ALA A 149 -19.51 -6.85 8.11
CA ALA A 149 -20.62 -7.73 8.42
C ALA A 149 -20.20 -8.99 9.21
N GLU A 150 -19.08 -9.61 8.86
CA GLU A 150 -18.77 -10.98 9.26
C GLU A 150 -17.55 -11.10 10.20
N ALA A 151 -16.77 -10.05 10.44
CA ALA A 151 -15.52 -10.17 11.20
C ALA A 151 -15.74 -10.70 12.64
N GLN A 152 -16.84 -10.34 13.29
CA GLN A 152 -17.16 -10.87 14.63
C GLN A 152 -17.41 -12.38 14.60
N ALA A 153 -18.07 -12.89 13.58
CA ALA A 153 -18.34 -14.32 13.44
C ALA A 153 -17.09 -15.10 13.01
N GLU A 154 -16.31 -14.55 12.08
CA GLU A 154 -15.16 -15.21 11.46
C GLU A 154 -13.89 -15.15 12.31
N PHE A 155 -13.68 -14.04 13.03
CA PHE A 155 -12.43 -13.77 13.76
C PHE A 155 -12.62 -13.53 15.26
N GLY A 156 -13.86 -13.48 15.74
CA GLY A 156 -14.18 -13.22 17.15
C GLY A 156 -14.00 -11.75 17.57
N THR A 157 -13.91 -10.83 16.62
CA THR A 157 -13.70 -9.40 16.85
C THR A 157 -14.28 -8.56 15.71
N ASP A 158 -14.79 -7.38 16.04
CA ASP A 158 -15.28 -6.38 15.09
C ASP A 158 -14.33 -5.17 14.91
N ARG A 159 -13.13 -5.23 15.51
CA ARG A 159 -12.13 -4.18 15.42
C ARG A 159 -11.36 -4.30 14.10
N LEU A 160 -11.60 -3.38 13.20
CA LEU A 160 -11.02 -3.40 11.85
C LEU A 160 -9.98 -2.29 11.69
N VAL A 161 -8.90 -2.63 11.00
CA VAL A 161 -7.90 -1.67 10.48
C VAL A 161 -7.71 -1.96 9.01
N ILE A 162 -7.51 -0.94 8.20
CA ILE A 162 -7.26 -1.07 6.75
C ILE A 162 -5.90 -0.48 6.40
N GLY A 163 -5.24 -1.03 5.38
CA GLY A 163 -4.02 -0.41 4.87
C GLY A 163 -3.38 -1.20 3.75
N GLY A 164 -2.28 -0.64 3.28
CA GLY A 164 -1.49 -1.22 2.19
C GLY A 164 -0.40 -0.26 1.71
N GLU A 165 0.37 -0.73 0.74
CA GLU A 165 1.54 -0.05 0.22
C GLU A 165 1.31 0.41 -1.23
N SER A 166 1.79 1.61 -1.58
CA SER A 166 1.78 2.12 -2.96
C SER A 166 0.34 2.16 -3.52
N ALA A 167 0.05 1.44 -4.60
CA ALA A 167 -1.31 1.25 -5.11
C ALA A 167 -2.27 0.67 -4.05
N GLY A 168 -1.79 -0.15 -3.11
CA GLY A 168 -2.58 -0.65 -1.99
C GLY A 168 -2.95 0.45 -0.97
N GLY A 169 -2.05 1.40 -0.75
CA GLY A 169 -2.35 2.60 0.04
C GLY A 169 -3.42 3.48 -0.62
N HIS A 170 -3.35 3.63 -1.95
CA HIS A 170 -4.40 4.27 -2.75
C HIS A 170 -5.74 3.55 -2.62
N LEU A 171 -5.75 2.23 -2.86
CA LEU A 171 -6.97 1.42 -2.77
C LEU A 171 -7.57 1.43 -1.37
N SER A 172 -6.73 1.45 -0.32
CA SER A 172 -7.20 1.58 1.07
C SER A 172 -7.92 2.91 1.32
N ALA A 173 -7.35 4.04 0.88
CA ALA A 173 -7.99 5.34 0.98
C ALA A 173 -9.27 5.42 0.13
N THR A 174 -9.23 4.91 -1.10
CA THR A 174 -10.39 4.84 -1.99
C THR A 174 -11.50 3.96 -1.42
N THR A 175 -11.16 2.82 -0.81
CA THR A 175 -12.13 1.94 -0.14
C THR A 175 -12.84 2.67 1.00
N LEU A 176 -12.11 3.37 1.86
CA LEU A 176 -12.72 4.18 2.94
C LEU A 176 -13.67 5.24 2.39
N LEU A 177 -13.28 5.95 1.33
CA LEU A 177 -14.14 6.96 0.69
C LEU A 177 -15.42 6.34 0.10
N ARG A 178 -15.32 5.17 -0.55
CA ARG A 178 -16.47 4.45 -1.14
C ARG A 178 -17.39 3.85 -0.09
N LEU A 179 -16.88 3.50 1.07
CA LEU A 179 -17.70 3.06 2.22
C LEU A 179 -18.55 4.21 2.78
N GLY A 180 -18.14 5.45 2.61
CA GLY A 180 -18.85 6.61 3.14
C GLY A 180 -18.97 6.56 4.67
N GLU A 181 -20.19 6.60 5.22
CA GLU A 181 -20.42 6.53 6.66
C GLU A 181 -19.95 5.22 7.30
N ASP A 182 -19.89 4.13 6.54
CA ASP A 182 -19.43 2.83 7.04
C ASP A 182 -17.90 2.79 7.27
N ALA A 183 -17.14 3.77 6.77
CA ALA A 183 -15.72 3.92 7.09
C ALA A 183 -15.44 4.00 8.60
N ARG A 184 -16.41 4.44 9.41
CA ARG A 184 -16.35 4.49 10.89
C ARG A 184 -16.13 3.12 11.56
N HIS A 185 -16.42 2.01 10.86
CA HIS A 185 -16.14 0.67 11.38
C HIS A 185 -14.64 0.35 11.39
N PHE A 186 -13.82 1.11 10.65
CA PHE A 186 -12.38 0.99 10.69
C PHE A 186 -11.80 1.91 11.77
N SER A 187 -11.08 1.32 12.72
CA SER A 187 -10.46 2.03 13.86
C SER A 187 -9.24 2.87 13.43
N ALA A 188 -8.56 2.48 12.34
CA ALA A 188 -7.41 3.19 11.78
C ALA A 188 -7.11 2.78 10.33
N ALA A 189 -6.29 3.61 9.65
CA ALA A 189 -5.73 3.33 8.34
C ALA A 189 -4.20 3.42 8.36
N GLN A 190 -3.49 2.39 7.85
CA GLN A 190 -2.04 2.39 7.65
C GLN A 190 -1.75 2.59 6.16
N LEU A 191 -1.25 3.76 5.78
CA LEU A 191 -1.07 4.19 4.40
C LEU A 191 0.42 4.38 4.10
N THR A 192 1.05 3.36 3.57
CA THR A 192 2.49 3.29 3.36
C THR A 192 2.83 3.69 1.91
N PHE A 193 3.55 4.79 1.73
CA PHE A 193 3.92 5.41 0.44
C PHE A 193 2.82 5.29 -0.64
N GLY A 194 1.58 5.65 -0.25
CA GLY A 194 0.42 5.56 -1.14
C GLY A 194 0.43 6.58 -2.26
N VAL A 195 -0.20 6.23 -3.38
CA VAL A 195 -0.48 7.17 -4.49
C VAL A 195 -1.80 7.86 -4.19
N PHE A 196 -1.83 9.20 -4.18
CA PHE A 196 -3.07 9.93 -3.88
C PHE A 196 -3.44 10.98 -4.93
N ASP A 197 -2.51 11.30 -5.86
CA ASP A 197 -2.74 12.13 -7.05
C ASP A 197 -2.30 11.42 -8.33
N LEU A 198 -3.22 10.83 -9.08
CA LEU A 198 -2.94 10.21 -10.38
C LEU A 198 -2.74 11.27 -11.50
N GLY A 199 -2.96 12.56 -11.19
CA GLY A 199 -2.67 13.68 -12.06
C GLY A 199 -1.22 14.18 -11.96
N LEU A 200 -0.35 13.45 -11.28
CA LEU A 200 1.06 13.74 -10.98
C LEU A 200 1.25 14.92 -10.02
N SER A 201 1.53 14.61 -8.75
CA SER A 201 2.05 15.54 -7.77
C SER A 201 3.43 16.10 -8.18
N PRO A 202 3.93 17.19 -7.58
CA PRO A 202 5.23 17.74 -7.98
C PRO A 202 6.38 16.72 -7.88
N SER A 203 6.49 15.94 -6.80
CA SER A 203 7.55 14.94 -6.67
C SER A 203 7.48 13.84 -7.73
N GLN A 204 6.29 13.46 -8.18
CA GLN A 204 6.11 12.51 -9.26
C GLN A 204 6.58 13.05 -10.62
N ARG A 205 6.46 14.37 -10.87
CA ARG A 205 6.84 14.99 -12.15
C ARG A 205 8.34 15.09 -12.36
N TYR A 206 9.10 15.11 -11.27
CA TYR A 206 10.55 15.29 -11.28
C TYR A 206 11.28 14.03 -10.75
N ALA A 207 10.70 12.86 -11.01
CA ALA A 207 11.18 11.58 -10.49
C ALA A 207 12.09 10.81 -11.47
N ASP A 208 12.54 11.41 -12.56
CA ASP A 208 13.31 10.70 -13.60
C ASP A 208 14.65 10.16 -13.10
N GLU A 209 15.24 10.80 -12.07
CA GLU A 209 16.48 10.37 -11.44
C GLU A 209 16.26 9.49 -10.20
N LEU A 210 14.99 9.27 -9.80
CA LEU A 210 14.66 8.47 -8.63
C LEU A 210 14.57 6.98 -8.98
N LEU A 211 14.93 6.15 -7.99
CA LEU A 211 14.94 4.70 -8.13
C LEU A 211 13.51 4.12 -8.06
N VAL A 212 13.34 2.94 -8.62
CA VAL A 212 12.18 2.04 -8.56
C VAL A 212 11.00 2.45 -9.44
N ILE A 213 10.43 3.65 -9.28
CA ILE A 213 9.26 4.11 -10.05
C ILE A 213 9.47 5.53 -10.61
N PRO A 214 10.41 5.72 -11.55
CA PRO A 214 10.54 7.01 -12.23
C PRO A 214 9.23 7.41 -12.92
N THR A 215 9.11 8.70 -13.31
CA THR A 215 7.89 9.27 -13.90
C THR A 215 7.31 8.43 -15.04
N ALA A 216 8.16 7.91 -15.93
CA ALA A 216 7.72 7.06 -17.05
C ALA A 216 7.03 5.76 -16.57
N THR A 217 7.56 5.13 -15.53
CA THR A 217 6.95 3.92 -14.92
C THR A 217 5.60 4.25 -14.27
N MET A 218 5.49 5.38 -13.56
CA MET A 218 4.21 5.79 -12.97
C MET A 218 3.15 6.07 -14.03
N LEU A 219 3.51 6.78 -15.10
CA LEU A 219 2.60 7.04 -16.22
C LEU A 219 2.14 5.76 -16.91
N TRP A 220 3.02 4.78 -17.03
CA TRP A 220 2.65 3.47 -17.56
C TRP A 220 1.62 2.77 -16.66
N PHE A 221 1.78 2.76 -15.34
CA PHE A 221 0.81 2.21 -14.42
C PHE A 221 -0.55 2.93 -14.50
N TYR A 222 -0.53 4.27 -14.55
CA TYR A 222 -1.77 5.05 -14.63
C TYR A 222 -2.54 4.75 -15.93
N LYS A 223 -1.83 4.58 -17.03
CA LYS A 223 -2.44 4.18 -18.30
C LYS A 223 -3.04 2.77 -18.28
N GLN A 224 -2.42 1.82 -17.57
CA GLN A 224 -3.00 0.48 -17.40
C GLN A 224 -4.30 0.55 -16.56
N PHE A 225 -4.29 1.32 -15.48
CA PHE A 225 -5.41 1.43 -14.55
C PHE A 225 -6.56 2.29 -15.08
N LEU A 226 -6.24 3.41 -15.75
CA LEU A 226 -7.17 4.40 -16.32
C LEU A 226 -6.84 4.65 -17.81
N PRO A 227 -7.11 3.69 -18.71
CA PRO A 227 -6.59 3.72 -20.08
C PRO A 227 -7.07 4.93 -20.91
N ASP A 228 -8.26 5.48 -20.62
CA ASP A 228 -8.91 6.49 -21.43
C ASP A 228 -8.97 7.88 -20.74
N ARG A 229 -8.12 8.11 -19.73
CA ARG A 229 -8.13 9.37 -18.96
C ARG A 229 -6.89 10.21 -19.24
N ASP A 230 -7.12 11.50 -19.42
CA ASP A 230 -6.03 12.46 -19.41
C ASP A 230 -5.61 12.82 -17.96
N ARG A 231 -4.54 13.60 -17.84
CA ARG A 231 -3.96 13.95 -16.54
C ARG A 231 -4.89 14.78 -15.65
N GLU A 232 -5.70 15.66 -16.23
CA GLU A 232 -6.65 16.48 -15.47
C GLU A 232 -7.85 15.65 -15.02
N GLU A 233 -8.35 14.79 -15.89
CA GLU A 233 -9.40 13.82 -15.56
C GLU A 233 -8.98 12.85 -14.45
N CYS A 234 -7.68 12.48 -14.39
CA CYS A 234 -7.14 11.64 -13.33
C CYS A 234 -7.22 12.28 -11.94
N ARG A 235 -7.45 13.60 -11.83
CA ARG A 235 -7.66 14.30 -10.55
C ARG A 235 -9.09 14.24 -10.04
N ASP A 236 -9.99 13.60 -10.75
CA ASP A 236 -11.33 13.35 -10.21
C ASP A 236 -11.22 12.61 -8.87
N PRO A 237 -11.97 13.02 -7.83
CA PRO A 237 -11.99 12.36 -6.52
C PRO A 237 -12.24 10.85 -6.56
N ALA A 238 -12.87 10.34 -7.62
CA ALA A 238 -13.08 8.92 -7.81
C ALA A 238 -11.77 8.15 -8.08
N TYR A 239 -10.76 8.82 -8.62
CA TYR A 239 -9.46 8.24 -8.98
C TYR A 239 -8.34 8.71 -8.05
N SER A 240 -8.38 9.98 -7.64
CA SER A 240 -7.35 10.62 -6.82
C SER A 240 -7.92 11.04 -5.46
N PRO A 241 -7.74 10.22 -4.42
CA PRO A 241 -8.26 10.50 -3.07
C PRO A 241 -7.83 11.86 -2.52
N LEU A 242 -6.71 12.39 -3.01
CA LEU A 242 -6.22 13.71 -2.61
C LEU A 242 -7.27 14.81 -2.81
N TYR A 243 -8.16 14.70 -3.79
CA TYR A 243 -9.17 15.70 -4.12
C TYR A 243 -10.56 15.44 -3.50
N ALA A 244 -10.72 14.32 -2.80
CA ALA A 244 -11.99 13.92 -2.19
C ALA A 244 -12.33 14.72 -0.91
N ASP A 245 -13.56 14.61 -0.45
CA ASP A 245 -13.98 15.01 0.89
C ASP A 245 -13.53 13.96 1.91
N LEU A 246 -12.59 14.33 2.76
CA LEU A 246 -11.97 13.43 3.74
C LEU A 246 -12.63 13.49 5.13
N ARG A 247 -13.73 14.20 5.30
CA ARG A 247 -14.41 14.29 6.61
C ARG A 247 -14.90 12.92 7.08
N GLY A 248 -14.69 12.62 8.34
CA GLY A 248 -15.15 11.36 8.95
C GLY A 248 -14.29 10.13 8.65
N MET A 249 -13.12 10.32 8.04
CA MET A 249 -12.16 9.23 7.86
C MET A 249 -11.53 8.82 9.20
N PRO A 250 -11.15 7.55 9.39
CA PRO A 250 -10.51 7.07 10.61
C PRO A 250 -9.14 7.73 10.84
N PRO A 251 -8.58 7.68 12.06
CA PRO A 251 -7.17 8.00 12.30
C PRO A 251 -6.27 7.27 11.31
N ALA A 252 -5.27 7.97 10.73
CA ALA A 252 -4.38 7.39 9.74
C ALA A 252 -2.90 7.61 10.09
N ARG A 253 -2.06 6.64 9.71
CA ARG A 253 -0.61 6.78 9.70
C ARG A 253 -0.12 6.74 8.25
N PHE A 254 0.59 7.79 7.85
CA PHE A 254 1.24 7.93 6.56
C PHE A 254 2.74 7.73 6.72
N VAL A 255 3.33 6.93 5.84
CA VAL A 255 4.78 6.67 5.83
C VAL A 255 5.29 6.78 4.40
N VAL A 256 6.44 7.42 4.21
CA VAL A 256 7.05 7.57 2.90
C VAL A 256 8.56 7.76 3.03
N GLY A 257 9.31 7.34 2.03
CA GLY A 257 10.73 7.60 1.93
C GLY A 257 11.03 9.02 1.45
N SER A 258 12.14 9.61 1.89
CA SER A 258 12.56 10.92 1.38
C SER A 258 13.07 10.88 -0.06
N ALA A 259 13.45 9.71 -0.55
CA ALA A 259 13.87 9.45 -1.93
C ALA A 259 12.76 8.74 -2.75
N ASP A 260 11.50 8.88 -2.32
CA ASP A 260 10.33 8.26 -2.96
C ASP A 260 9.62 9.30 -3.85
N PRO A 261 9.31 8.98 -5.12
CA PRO A 261 8.50 9.85 -5.99
C PRO A 261 7.12 10.21 -5.42
N LEU A 262 6.59 9.42 -4.49
CA LEU A 262 5.29 9.63 -3.84
C LEU A 262 5.39 10.44 -2.53
N LEU A 263 6.52 11.16 -2.33
CA LEU A 263 6.72 11.99 -1.15
C LEU A 263 5.61 13.02 -1.00
N ASP A 264 5.34 13.81 -2.04
CA ASP A 264 4.31 14.86 -1.99
C ASP A 264 2.90 14.29 -1.82
N ASP A 265 2.62 13.12 -2.38
CA ASP A 265 1.33 12.44 -2.19
C ASP A 265 1.05 12.20 -0.70
N SER A 266 2.02 11.64 0.02
CA SER A 266 1.89 11.38 1.46
C SER A 266 1.83 12.68 2.28
N LEU A 267 2.68 13.67 1.96
CA LEU A 267 2.68 14.98 2.60
C LEU A 267 1.34 15.69 2.47
N PHE A 268 0.83 15.79 1.24
CA PHE A 268 -0.40 16.50 0.95
C PHE A 268 -1.62 15.76 1.50
N MET A 269 -1.65 14.43 1.39
CA MET A 269 -2.76 13.64 1.90
C MET A 269 -2.85 13.70 3.41
N ALA A 270 -1.73 13.58 4.14
CA ALA A 270 -1.69 13.73 5.58
C ALA A 270 -2.14 15.15 6.04
N ALA A 271 -1.71 16.18 5.32
CA ALA A 271 -2.13 17.55 5.60
C ALA A 271 -3.65 17.74 5.38
N ARG A 272 -4.19 17.21 4.28
CA ARG A 272 -5.63 17.27 4.00
C ARG A 272 -6.46 16.43 4.95
N TRP A 273 -5.94 15.26 5.39
CA TRP A 273 -6.58 14.42 6.40
C TRP A 273 -6.78 15.19 7.71
N ARG A 274 -5.71 15.89 8.18
CA ARG A 274 -5.78 16.75 9.37
C ARG A 274 -6.71 17.96 9.17
N ALA A 275 -6.66 18.60 8.00
CA ALA A 275 -7.52 19.74 7.68
C ALA A 275 -9.01 19.37 7.65
N ALA A 276 -9.34 18.13 7.34
CA ALA A 276 -10.70 17.58 7.39
C ALA A 276 -11.17 17.22 8.81
N GLY A 277 -10.31 17.41 9.84
CA GLY A 277 -10.62 17.17 11.26
C GLY A 277 -10.26 15.75 11.74
N ASN A 278 -9.59 14.94 10.91
CA ASN A 278 -9.18 13.59 11.29
C ASN A 278 -7.77 13.56 11.88
N ALA A 279 -7.49 12.61 12.78
CA ALA A 279 -6.14 12.39 13.27
C ALA A 279 -5.24 11.80 12.17
N ALA A 280 -4.03 12.32 12.02
CA ALA A 280 -3.05 11.77 11.09
C ALA A 280 -1.63 11.89 11.66
N GLU A 281 -0.90 10.76 11.65
CA GLU A 281 0.54 10.69 11.85
C GLU A 281 1.22 10.70 10.48
N LEU A 282 2.36 11.36 10.34
CA LEU A 282 3.18 11.34 9.11
C LEU A 282 4.63 11.06 9.49
N GLU A 283 5.22 10.09 8.83
CA GLU A 283 6.62 9.72 9.00
C GLU A 283 7.34 9.74 7.66
N ILE A 284 8.47 10.46 7.59
CA ILE A 284 9.36 10.50 6.43
C ILE A 284 10.64 9.78 6.80
N VAL A 285 10.93 8.66 6.14
CA VAL A 285 12.11 7.86 6.37
C VAL A 285 13.25 8.37 5.48
N ALA A 286 14.33 8.85 6.13
CA ALA A 286 15.46 9.43 5.41
C ALA A 286 16.11 8.44 4.43
N GLU A 287 16.39 8.91 3.21
CA GLU A 287 17.04 8.17 2.12
C GLU A 287 16.32 6.89 1.65
N ALA A 288 15.16 6.56 2.23
CA ALA A 288 14.38 5.42 1.81
C ALA A 288 13.76 5.67 0.41
N VAL A 289 13.88 4.67 -0.45
CA VAL A 289 13.30 4.65 -1.79
C VAL A 289 11.89 4.07 -1.76
N HIS A 290 11.15 4.17 -2.87
CA HIS A 290 9.83 3.53 -2.99
C HIS A 290 9.90 2.02 -2.76
N GLY A 291 8.97 1.48 -1.95
CA GLY A 291 8.94 0.05 -1.65
C GLY A 291 10.02 -0.41 -0.65
N PHE A 292 10.67 0.49 0.07
CA PHE A 292 11.79 0.14 0.96
C PHE A 292 11.45 -0.93 2.00
N THR A 293 10.20 -1.05 2.42
CA THR A 293 9.75 -2.06 3.39
C THR A 293 9.90 -3.50 2.90
N ALA A 294 10.06 -3.71 1.59
CA ALA A 294 10.27 -5.04 1.00
C ALA A 294 11.73 -5.52 1.06
N TYR A 295 12.67 -4.65 1.45
CA TYR A 295 14.08 -4.99 1.47
C TYR A 295 14.57 -5.28 2.90
N PRO A 296 15.61 -6.14 3.08
CA PRO A 296 16.11 -6.55 4.38
C PRO A 296 17.04 -5.49 5.01
N LEU A 297 16.52 -4.26 5.19
CA LEU A 297 17.24 -3.12 5.73
C LEU A 297 16.83 -2.82 7.18
N THR A 298 17.72 -2.20 7.93
CA THR A 298 17.44 -1.76 9.30
C THR A 298 16.28 -0.77 9.35
N ILE A 299 16.19 0.15 8.36
CA ILE A 299 15.04 1.08 8.24
C ILE A 299 13.73 0.36 8.01
N SER A 300 13.73 -0.69 7.19
CA SER A 300 12.56 -1.50 6.87
C SER A 300 12.04 -2.23 8.11
N LYS A 301 12.95 -2.87 8.84
CA LYS A 301 12.60 -3.55 10.10
C LYS A 301 11.99 -2.58 11.11
N ARG A 302 12.61 -1.41 11.32
CA ARG A 302 12.09 -0.37 12.23
C ARG A 302 10.70 0.11 11.82
N GLU A 303 10.48 0.27 10.53
CA GLU A 303 9.18 0.69 10.02
C GLU A 303 8.11 -0.39 10.23
N LEU A 304 8.41 -1.64 9.93
CA LEU A 304 7.48 -2.76 10.16
C LEU A 304 7.14 -2.94 11.65
N ASP A 305 8.10 -2.73 12.55
CA ASP A 305 7.86 -2.75 13.99
C ASP A 305 6.88 -1.62 14.40
N LYS A 306 7.06 -0.38 13.87
CA LYS A 306 6.15 0.76 14.12
C LYS A 306 4.77 0.56 13.52
N GLN A 307 4.68 -0.02 12.34
CA GLN A 307 3.41 -0.40 11.72
C GLN A 307 2.65 -1.39 12.61
N ALA A 308 3.33 -2.41 13.13
CA ALA A 308 2.74 -3.37 14.04
C ALA A 308 2.26 -2.71 15.35
N GLU A 309 3.03 -1.77 15.89
CA GLU A 309 2.63 -0.99 17.07
C GLU A 309 1.40 -0.12 16.80
N PHE A 310 1.36 0.59 15.68
CA PHE A 310 0.23 1.44 15.30
C PHE A 310 -1.05 0.61 15.15
N ILE A 311 -1.00 -0.47 14.38
CA ILE A 311 -2.14 -1.38 14.19
C ILE A 311 -2.56 -2.00 15.51
N GLY A 312 -1.59 -2.48 16.33
CA GLY A 312 -1.87 -3.05 17.64
C GLY A 312 -2.58 -2.06 18.57
N ARG A 313 -2.15 -0.79 18.63
CA ARG A 313 -2.83 0.27 19.40
C ARG A 313 -4.26 0.51 18.92
N ALA A 314 -4.48 0.51 17.62
CA ALA A 314 -5.80 0.74 17.03
C ALA A 314 -6.83 -0.34 17.38
N VAL A 315 -6.37 -1.57 17.69
CA VAL A 315 -7.23 -2.67 18.13
C VAL A 315 -7.18 -2.93 19.64
N GLY A 316 -6.59 -2.02 20.44
CA GLY A 316 -6.63 -2.05 21.89
C GLY A 316 -5.56 -2.96 22.53
N ARG A 317 -4.33 -2.84 22.03
CA ARG A 317 -3.14 -3.43 22.66
C ARG A 317 -2.75 -2.67 23.92
#